data_aafcda441fd42a20c9b8aac9baed5f1d
#
_entry.id   aafcda441fd42a20c9b8aac9baed5f1d
#
_cell.length_a   1.000
_cell.length_b   1.000
_cell.length_c   1.000
_cell.angle_alpha   90.00
_cell.angle_beta   90.00
_cell.angle_gamma   90.00
#
_symmetry.space_group_name_H-M   'P 1'
#
loop_
_entity.id
_entity.type
_entity.pdbx_description
1 polymer ?
#
loop_
_entity_poly.entity_id
_entity_poly.type
_entity_poly.pdbx_seq_one_letter_code
_entity_poly.pdbx_strand_id
1 'polypeptide(L)'
;LVRGYTYPDLRELFDRGIVHRSDAVSETQLMAMLAAGRMDQILINKAVAQYNMLLTPRYRDFVVGDVLGSFDVSMRVHPNKKDLLPKLDEAILAMKRSGAIARIYAKYGVDL
;
A
#
# COMPACT_ATOMS: atom_id res chain seq x y z
N LEU A 1 -2.53 12.43 0.56
CA LEU A 1 -3.31 11.25 0.94
C LEU A 1 -4.34 10.92 -0.13
N VAL A 2 -4.80 9.68 -0.16
CA VAL A 2 -5.96 9.32 -0.99
C VAL A 2 -7.24 9.78 -0.28
N ARG A 3 -8.13 10.41 -1.03
CA ARG A 3 -9.41 10.89 -0.50
C ARG A 3 -10.22 9.74 0.12
N GLY A 4 -10.79 9.98 1.29
CA GLY A 4 -11.59 9.00 2.02
C GLY A 4 -10.79 8.10 2.96
N TYR A 5 -9.47 8.07 2.88
CA TYR A 5 -8.65 7.33 3.84
C TYR A 5 -8.51 8.13 5.13
N THR A 6 -8.57 7.45 6.25
CA THR A 6 -8.42 8.03 7.58
C THR A 6 -7.13 7.56 8.23
N TYR A 7 -6.48 8.47 8.94
CA TYR A 7 -5.23 8.22 9.65
C TYR A 7 -5.37 8.78 11.07
N PRO A 8 -5.95 7.99 12.00
CA PRO A 8 -6.23 8.46 13.37
C PRO A 8 -4.99 8.98 14.08
N ASP A 9 -3.84 8.32 13.89
CA ASP A 9 -2.58 8.70 14.53
C ASP A 9 -2.02 10.06 14.08
N LEU A 10 -2.48 10.57 12.95
CA LEU A 10 -2.07 11.86 12.40
C LEU A 10 -3.09 12.97 12.65
N ARG A 11 -4.24 12.64 13.20
CA ARG A 11 -5.35 13.58 13.37
C ARG A 11 -4.95 14.82 14.17
N GLU A 12 -4.25 14.61 15.28
CA GLU A 12 -3.80 15.72 16.11
C GLU A 12 -2.86 16.68 15.36
N LEU A 13 -1.97 16.15 14.53
CA LEU A 13 -1.04 16.95 13.72
C LEU A 13 -1.78 17.78 12.67
N PHE A 14 -2.84 17.24 12.07
CA PHE A 14 -3.70 17.97 11.14
C PHE A 14 -4.51 19.05 11.86
N ASP A 15 -5.10 18.71 13.01
CA ASP A 15 -5.95 19.64 13.78
C ASP A 15 -5.13 20.81 14.32
N ARG A 16 -3.88 20.59 14.67
CA ARG A 16 -2.93 21.62 15.13
C ARG A 16 -2.27 22.43 13.99
N GLY A 17 -2.52 22.06 12.74
CA GLY A 17 -1.91 22.72 11.59
C GLY A 17 -0.41 22.49 11.43
N ILE A 18 0.16 21.51 12.13
CA ILE A 18 1.59 21.15 12.00
C ILE A 18 1.85 20.50 10.65
N VAL A 19 0.88 19.68 10.20
CA VAL A 19 0.89 19.03 8.90
C VAL A 19 -0.38 19.41 8.15
N HIS A 20 -0.24 19.82 6.90
CA HIS A 20 -1.37 20.15 6.03
C HIS A 20 -1.75 18.93 5.19
N ARG A 21 -2.99 18.49 5.32
CA ARG A 21 -3.53 17.41 4.51
C ARG A 21 -3.93 17.91 3.13
N SER A 22 -3.46 17.23 2.09
CA SER A 22 -3.91 17.41 0.72
C SER A 22 -4.31 16.07 0.13
N ASP A 23 -5.49 15.97 -0.44
CA ASP A 23 -6.06 14.73 -0.94
C ASP A 23 -5.94 14.63 -2.46
N ALA A 24 -5.63 13.43 -2.93
CA ALA A 24 -5.67 13.03 -4.33
C ALA A 24 -6.78 11.99 -4.54
N VAL A 25 -7.16 11.75 -5.78
CA VAL A 25 -8.21 10.79 -6.12
C VAL A 25 -7.70 9.35 -6.19
N SER A 26 -6.39 9.16 -6.34
CA SER A 26 -5.76 7.83 -6.45
C SER A 26 -4.32 7.84 -5.98
N GLU A 27 -3.80 6.66 -5.71
CA GLU A 27 -2.38 6.45 -5.37
C GLU A 27 -1.46 6.82 -6.55
N THR A 28 -1.88 6.55 -7.78
CA THR A 28 -1.14 6.95 -8.99
C THR A 28 -0.99 8.46 -9.09
N GLN A 29 -2.07 9.20 -8.78
CA GLN A 29 -2.01 10.66 -8.73
C GLN A 29 -1.08 11.17 -7.64
N LEU A 30 -1.09 10.56 -6.45
CA LEU A 30 -0.16 10.91 -5.36
C LEU A 30 1.30 10.81 -5.82
N MET A 31 1.67 9.71 -6.46
CA MET A 31 3.03 9.50 -6.96
C MET A 31 3.43 10.58 -7.97
N ALA A 32 2.52 10.92 -8.88
CA ALA A 32 2.75 11.97 -9.87
C ALA A 32 2.89 13.36 -9.24
N MET A 33 2.09 13.68 -8.24
CA MET A 33 2.14 14.96 -7.52
C MET A 33 3.42 15.10 -6.71
N LEU A 34 3.90 14.03 -6.08
CA LEU A 34 5.19 14.01 -5.39
C LEU A 34 6.33 14.26 -6.39
N ALA A 35 6.32 13.56 -7.52
CA ALA A 35 7.33 13.74 -8.57
C ALA A 35 7.34 15.15 -9.16
N ALA A 36 6.16 15.80 -9.22
CA ALA A 36 6.02 17.17 -9.70
C ALA A 36 6.38 18.23 -8.65
N GLY A 37 6.81 17.82 -7.45
CA GLY A 37 7.15 18.76 -6.36
C GLY A 37 5.95 19.48 -5.75
N ARG A 38 4.75 18.98 -5.95
CA ARG A 38 3.52 19.58 -5.40
C ARG A 38 3.25 19.15 -3.95
N MET A 39 3.92 18.13 -3.50
CA MET A 39 3.86 17.58 -2.14
C MET A 39 5.26 17.25 -1.66
N ASP A 40 5.50 17.42 -0.36
CA ASP A 40 6.78 17.08 0.27
C ASP A 40 6.80 15.59 0.65
N GLN A 41 5.65 15.06 1.04
CA GLN A 41 5.47 13.69 1.47
C GLN A 41 4.10 13.16 1.03
N ILE A 42 4.03 11.86 0.81
CA ILE A 42 2.76 11.15 0.58
C ILE A 42 2.63 9.97 1.52
N LEU A 43 1.40 9.67 1.90
CA LEU A 43 1.05 8.43 2.59
C LEU A 43 0.37 7.51 1.59
N ILE A 44 0.96 6.36 1.39
CA ILE A 44 0.57 5.42 0.35
C ILE A 44 0.81 3.99 0.83
N ASN A 45 0.11 3.03 0.25
CA ASN A 45 0.43 1.63 0.47
C ASN A 45 1.85 1.31 -0.05
N LYS A 46 2.68 0.72 0.80
CA LYS A 46 4.08 0.43 0.50
C LYS A 46 4.23 -0.42 -0.77
N ALA A 47 3.42 -1.47 -0.92
CA ALA A 47 3.50 -2.35 -2.08
C ALA A 47 3.17 -1.61 -3.39
N VAL A 48 2.16 -0.73 -3.37
CA VAL A 48 1.81 0.11 -4.52
C VAL A 48 2.95 1.06 -4.86
N ALA A 49 3.54 1.72 -3.86
CA ALA A 49 4.67 2.62 -4.07
C ALA A 49 5.86 1.88 -4.68
N GLN A 50 6.28 0.77 -4.10
CA GLN A 50 7.43 -0.01 -4.59
C GLN A 50 7.24 -0.51 -6.01
N TYR A 51 6.05 -1.01 -6.35
CA TYR A 51 5.73 -1.44 -7.70
C TYR A 51 5.83 -0.29 -8.72
N ASN A 52 5.27 0.87 -8.39
CA ASN A 52 5.36 2.04 -9.27
C ASN A 52 6.80 2.56 -9.40
N MET A 53 7.59 2.52 -8.33
CA MET A 53 9.01 2.87 -8.37
C MET A 53 9.82 1.92 -9.27
N LEU A 54 9.45 0.64 -9.32
CA LEU A 54 10.06 -0.33 -10.22
C LEU A 54 9.77 0.00 -11.69
N LEU A 55 8.50 0.35 -12.00
CA LEU A 55 8.03 0.55 -13.37
C LEU A 55 8.40 1.91 -13.95
N THR A 56 8.47 2.95 -13.12
CA THR A 56 8.56 4.33 -13.57
C THR A 56 9.89 4.94 -13.16
N PRO A 57 10.83 5.19 -14.10
CA PRO A 57 12.18 5.68 -13.77
C PRO A 57 12.19 6.97 -12.93
N ARG A 58 11.27 7.90 -13.17
CA ARG A 58 11.20 9.18 -12.43
C ARG A 58 10.84 9.02 -10.94
N TYR A 59 10.38 7.83 -10.51
CA TYR A 59 10.03 7.55 -9.12
C TYR A 59 11.13 6.79 -8.36
N ARG A 60 12.21 6.42 -9.04
CA ARG A 60 13.28 5.58 -8.46
C ARG A 60 14.02 6.25 -7.30
N ASP A 61 14.08 7.57 -7.29
CA ASP A 61 14.78 8.34 -6.26
C ASP A 61 13.91 8.65 -5.04
N PHE A 62 12.66 8.19 -5.02
CA PHE A 62 11.81 8.34 -3.87
C PHE A 62 12.32 7.50 -2.70
N VAL A 63 12.29 8.09 -1.52
CA VAL A 63 12.70 7.43 -0.27
C VAL A 63 11.48 6.94 0.46
N VAL A 64 11.48 5.67 0.82
CA VAL A 64 10.44 5.09 1.69
C VAL A 64 10.80 5.42 3.13
N GLY A 65 9.92 6.16 3.80
CA GLY A 65 10.06 6.49 5.22
C GLY A 65 9.50 5.41 6.14
N ASP A 66 9.23 5.80 7.37
CA ASP A 66 8.70 4.89 8.39
C ASP A 66 7.31 4.37 8.05
N VAL A 67 7.04 3.14 8.48
CA VAL A 67 5.71 2.52 8.36
C VAL A 67 4.83 3.06 9.48
N LEU A 68 3.74 3.74 9.12
CA LEU A 68 2.78 4.28 10.09
C LEU A 68 1.79 3.24 10.61
N GLY A 69 1.61 2.15 9.89
CA GLY A 69 0.71 1.08 10.28
C GLY A 69 0.73 -0.06 9.27
N SER A 70 0.18 -1.18 9.67
CA SER A 70 0.03 -2.35 8.82
C SER A 70 -1.36 -2.95 8.98
N PHE A 71 -1.82 -3.65 7.97
CA PHE A 71 -3.09 -4.36 8.00
C PHE A 71 -2.99 -5.67 7.23
N ASP A 72 -3.79 -6.63 7.64
CA ASP A 72 -3.87 -7.90 6.96
C ASP A 72 -4.68 -7.78 5.67
N VAL A 73 -4.19 -8.39 4.62
CA VAL A 73 -4.90 -8.52 3.35
C VAL A 73 -5.52 -9.90 3.27
N SER A 74 -6.80 -9.94 2.93
CA SER A 74 -7.57 -11.18 2.86
C SER A 74 -8.25 -11.33 1.50
N MET A 75 -8.43 -12.57 1.08
CA MET A 75 -9.29 -12.88 -0.06
C MET A 75 -10.76 -12.83 0.37
N ARG A 76 -11.57 -12.17 -0.43
CA ARG A 76 -13.03 -12.17 -0.24
C ARG A 76 -13.66 -13.16 -1.21
N VAL A 77 -14.53 -14.01 -0.70
CA VAL A 77 -15.25 -15.01 -1.49
C VAL A 77 -16.75 -14.71 -1.43
N HIS A 78 -17.41 -14.84 -2.56
CA HIS A 78 -18.87 -14.67 -2.62
C HIS A 78 -19.56 -15.70 -1.70
N PRO A 79 -20.65 -15.34 -0.99
CA PRO A 79 -21.34 -16.22 -0.07
C PRO A 79 -21.70 -17.59 -0.67
N ASN A 80 -22.08 -17.64 -1.94
CA ASN A 80 -22.39 -18.88 -2.67
C ASN A 80 -21.17 -19.79 -2.90
N LYS A 81 -19.97 -19.31 -2.62
CA LYS A 81 -18.68 -20.02 -2.78
C LYS A 81 -17.95 -20.24 -1.47
N LYS A 82 -18.65 -20.05 -0.34
CA LYS A 82 -18.06 -20.21 1.01
C LYS A 82 -17.40 -21.57 1.25
N ASP A 83 -17.88 -22.60 0.56
CA ASP A 83 -17.33 -23.96 0.67
C ASP A 83 -15.90 -24.08 0.15
N LEU A 84 -15.42 -23.08 -0.62
CA LEU A 84 -14.03 -22.98 -1.06
C LEU A 84 -13.08 -22.42 0.00
N LEU A 85 -13.59 -21.76 1.04
CA LEU A 85 -12.75 -21.10 2.04
C LEU A 85 -11.72 -22.02 2.69
N PRO A 86 -12.07 -23.24 3.18
CA PRO A 86 -11.07 -24.13 3.78
C PRO A 86 -9.93 -24.46 2.82
N LYS A 87 -10.22 -24.70 1.55
CA LYS A 87 -9.21 -25.02 0.53
C LYS A 87 -8.34 -23.82 0.21
N LEU A 88 -8.93 -22.62 0.15
CA LEU A 88 -8.18 -21.37 -0.07
C LEU A 88 -7.26 -21.06 1.10
N ASP A 89 -7.75 -21.21 2.32
CA ASP A 89 -6.95 -20.99 3.53
C ASP A 89 -5.77 -21.97 3.61
N GLU A 90 -6.00 -23.24 3.31
CA GLU A 90 -4.94 -24.24 3.25
C GLU A 90 -3.91 -23.92 2.19
N ALA A 91 -4.34 -23.50 1.00
CA ALA A 91 -3.45 -23.11 -0.09
C ALA A 91 -2.61 -21.88 0.28
N ILE A 92 -3.22 -20.85 0.88
CA ILE A 92 -2.51 -19.64 1.32
C ILE A 92 -1.47 -19.99 2.38
N LEU A 93 -1.81 -20.84 3.37
CA LEU A 93 -0.87 -21.27 4.39
C LEU A 93 0.31 -22.06 3.80
N ALA A 94 0.03 -22.94 2.84
CA ALA A 94 1.07 -23.69 2.14
C ALA A 94 2.01 -22.75 1.35
N MET A 95 1.44 -21.76 0.67
CA MET A 95 2.22 -20.75 -0.07
C MET A 95 3.06 -19.87 0.86
N LYS A 96 2.54 -19.52 2.04
CA LYS A 96 3.32 -18.80 3.05
C LYS A 96 4.51 -19.64 3.52
N ARG A 97 4.28 -20.88 3.91
CA ARG A 97 5.32 -21.78 4.41
C ARG A 97 6.42 -22.06 3.38
N SER A 98 6.05 -22.21 2.12
CA SER A 98 7.01 -22.46 1.02
C SER A 98 7.74 -21.20 0.54
N GLY A 99 7.37 -20.01 1.04
CA GLY A 99 7.89 -18.74 0.56
C GLY A 99 7.37 -18.33 -0.84
N ALA A 100 6.37 -19.02 -1.37
CA ALA A 100 5.84 -18.74 -2.70
C ALA A 100 5.25 -17.32 -2.79
N ILE A 101 4.53 -16.88 -1.75
CA ILE A 101 3.99 -15.52 -1.71
C ILE A 101 5.11 -14.49 -1.77
N ALA A 102 6.14 -14.63 -0.96
CA ALA A 102 7.29 -13.70 -0.95
C ALA A 102 7.97 -13.63 -2.32
N ARG A 103 8.15 -14.78 -2.99
CA ARG A 103 8.72 -14.82 -4.35
C ARG A 103 7.84 -14.11 -5.38
N ILE A 104 6.51 -14.25 -5.27
CA ILE A 104 5.58 -13.55 -6.16
C ILE A 104 5.71 -12.04 -5.96
N TYR A 105 5.65 -11.57 -4.72
CA TYR A 105 5.78 -10.14 -4.42
C TYR A 105 7.13 -9.57 -4.89
N ALA A 106 8.21 -10.32 -4.70
CA ALA A 106 9.54 -9.91 -5.16
C ALA A 106 9.61 -9.67 -6.68
N LYS A 107 8.86 -10.42 -7.49
CA LYS A 107 8.75 -10.17 -8.95
C LYS A 107 8.19 -8.79 -9.28
N TYR A 108 7.38 -8.24 -8.41
CA TYR A 108 6.77 -6.91 -8.57
C TYR A 108 7.52 -5.83 -7.79
N GLY A 109 8.75 -6.11 -7.35
CA GLY A 109 9.57 -5.15 -6.62
C GLY A 109 9.11 -4.88 -5.19
N VAL A 110 8.26 -5.74 -4.64
CA VAL A 110 7.66 -5.58 -3.31
C VAL A 110 8.35 -6.52 -2.33
N ASP A 111 8.86 -5.98 -1.24
CA ASP A 111 9.33 -6.73 -0.08
C ASP A 111 8.19 -6.89 0.95
N LEU A 112 8.10 -8.06 1.52
CA LEU A 112 7.13 -8.35 2.58
C LEU A 112 7.82 -8.40 3.94
#